data_5f07e6e7557df7e7db4a175ede631737
#
_entry.id   5f07e6e7557df7e7db4a175ede631737
#
_cell.length_a   1.000
_cell.length_b   1.000
_cell.length_c   1.000
_cell.angle_alpha   90.00
_cell.angle_beta   90.00
_cell.angle_gamma   90.00
#
_symmetry.space_group_name_H-M   'P 1'
#
loop_
_entity.id
_entity.type
_entity.pdbx_description
1 polymer ?
#
loop_
_entity_poly.entity_id
_entity_poly.type
_entity_poly.pdbx_seq_one_letter_code
_entity_poly.pdbx_strand_id
1 'polypeptide(L)'
;RQRVWIAMALAQQTEVLLLDEPTTFLDINHQVEVLDLLTDLVRHSGRTVVVVLHDLNLACRYADHIVAMKEGKLVAEGRPADVMTESVVADVFGMTSRVVIDPISDTPMIVPIGRHHTGATVVA
;
A
#
# COMPACT_ATOMS: atom_id res chain seq x y z
N ARG A 1 12.93 10.41 12.15
CA ARG A 1 13.78 9.81 11.13
C ARG A 1 13.14 9.80 9.75
N GLN A 2 11.89 9.32 9.66
CA GLN A 2 11.22 9.25 8.36
C GLN A 2 10.99 10.63 7.76
N ARG A 3 10.66 11.61 8.58
CA ARG A 3 10.47 12.98 8.11
C ARG A 3 11.77 13.61 7.60
N VAL A 4 12.89 13.32 8.27
CA VAL A 4 14.21 13.79 7.83
C VAL A 4 14.57 13.17 6.49
N TRP A 5 14.32 11.88 6.33
CA TRP A 5 14.61 11.17 5.10
C TRP A 5 13.76 11.68 3.94
N ILE A 6 12.47 11.91 4.16
CA ILE A 6 11.58 12.49 3.16
C ILE A 6 12.04 13.92 2.80
N ALA A 7 12.44 14.71 3.80
CA ALA A 7 12.96 16.04 3.57
C ALA A 7 14.25 16.02 2.73
N MET A 8 15.12 15.05 2.96
CA MET A 8 16.33 14.88 2.14
C MET A 8 15.99 14.50 0.70
N ALA A 9 15.02 13.64 0.51
CA ALA A 9 14.54 13.28 -0.83
C ALA A 9 13.94 14.49 -1.54
N LEU A 10 13.19 15.32 -0.82
CA LEU A 10 12.66 16.59 -1.33
C LEU A 10 13.76 17.55 -1.78
N ALA A 11 14.84 17.63 -1.00
CA ALA A 11 15.95 18.53 -1.29
C ALA A 11 16.67 18.18 -2.59
N GLN A 12 16.55 16.95 -3.06
CA GLN A 12 17.14 16.52 -4.33
C GLN A 12 16.38 17.04 -5.55
N GLN A 13 15.21 17.62 -5.38
CA GLN A 13 14.40 18.24 -6.43
C GLN A 13 14.14 17.34 -7.63
N THR A 14 14.03 16.05 -7.42
CA THR A 14 13.71 15.10 -8.48
C THR A 14 12.20 15.09 -8.73
N GLU A 15 11.79 14.90 -10.00
CA GLU A 15 10.37 14.81 -10.34
C GLU A 15 9.76 13.49 -9.90
N VAL A 16 10.57 12.43 -9.84
CA VAL A 16 10.14 11.09 -9.44
C VAL A 16 10.91 10.68 -8.21
N LEU A 17 10.20 10.29 -7.18
CA LEU A 17 10.78 9.70 -5.97
C LEU A 17 10.47 8.21 -5.95
N LEU A 18 11.49 7.40 -5.75
CA LEU A 18 11.35 5.95 -5.59
C LEU A 18 11.67 5.57 -4.16
N LEU A 19 10.70 5.00 -3.45
CA LEU A 19 10.81 4.65 -2.05
C LEU A 19 10.57 3.15 -1.88
N ASP A 20 11.53 2.46 -1.28
CA ASP A 20 11.44 1.03 -1.03
C ASP A 20 11.04 0.79 0.42
N GLU A 21 9.81 0.35 0.62
CA GLU A 21 9.26 -0.03 1.92
C GLU A 21 9.47 1.02 3.02
N PRO A 22 9.00 2.28 2.81
CA PRO A 22 9.24 3.34 3.78
C PRO A 22 8.50 3.12 5.10
N THR A 23 7.58 2.15 5.14
CA THR A 23 6.77 1.85 6.33
C THR A 23 7.21 0.59 7.06
N THR A 24 8.27 -0.08 6.59
CA THR A 24 8.80 -1.29 7.24
C THR A 24 9.26 -0.96 8.67
N PHE A 25 8.90 -1.81 9.62
CA PHE A 25 9.22 -1.68 11.05
C PHE A 25 8.50 -0.53 11.77
N LEU A 26 7.57 0.15 11.12
CA LEU A 26 6.74 1.16 11.76
C LEU A 26 5.44 0.55 12.27
N ASP A 27 4.92 1.10 13.37
CA ASP A 27 3.57 0.77 13.78
C ASP A 27 2.54 1.43 12.82
N ILE A 28 1.28 1.05 12.96
CA ILE A 28 0.25 1.50 12.01
C ILE A 28 0.06 3.02 12.01
N ASN A 29 0.18 3.67 13.15
CA ASN A 29 0.04 5.13 13.23
C ASN A 29 1.13 5.83 12.45
N HIS A 30 2.38 5.38 12.60
CA HIS A 30 3.51 5.96 11.89
C HIS A 30 3.47 5.62 10.39
N GLN A 31 2.99 4.44 10.02
CA GLN A 31 2.79 4.09 8.62
C GLN A 31 1.83 5.05 7.94
N VAL A 32 0.69 5.31 8.57
CA VAL A 32 -0.31 6.25 8.06
C VAL A 32 0.28 7.66 7.96
N GLU A 33 1.02 8.10 8.97
CA GLU A 33 1.65 9.41 8.94
C GLU A 33 2.62 9.57 7.76
N VAL A 34 3.46 8.57 7.51
CA VAL A 34 4.40 8.58 6.38
C VAL A 34 3.64 8.67 5.04
N LEU A 35 2.59 7.87 4.88
CA LEU A 35 1.82 7.87 3.64
C LEU A 35 1.05 9.18 3.45
N ASP A 36 0.56 9.79 4.52
CA ASP A 36 -0.06 11.12 4.46
C ASP A 36 0.95 12.18 4.01
N LEU A 37 2.18 12.14 4.53
CA LEU A 37 3.24 13.05 4.12
C LEU A 37 3.59 12.88 2.63
N LEU A 38 3.67 11.64 2.15
CA LEU A 38 3.92 11.38 0.74
C LEU A 38 2.78 11.88 -0.15
N THR A 39 1.55 11.74 0.32
CA THR A 39 0.37 12.25 -0.39
C THR A 39 0.41 13.77 -0.49
N ASP A 40 0.74 14.44 0.61
CA ASP A 40 0.91 15.90 0.62
C ASP A 40 1.98 16.33 -0.38
N LEU A 41 3.08 15.63 -0.42
CA LEU A 41 4.17 15.88 -1.35
C LEU A 41 3.70 15.80 -2.80
N VAL A 42 2.97 14.76 -3.16
CA VAL A 42 2.44 14.58 -4.51
C VAL A 42 1.49 15.74 -4.87
N ARG A 43 0.58 16.07 -3.97
CA ARG A 43 -0.45 17.10 -4.22
C ARG A 43 0.12 18.51 -4.29
N HIS A 44 1.11 18.82 -3.46
CA HIS A 44 1.63 20.19 -3.35
C HIS A 44 2.80 20.48 -4.28
N SER A 45 3.61 19.48 -4.61
CA SER A 45 4.79 19.71 -5.43
C SER A 45 4.68 19.16 -6.85
N GLY A 46 3.61 18.45 -7.18
CA GLY A 46 3.42 17.84 -8.50
C GLY A 46 4.38 16.70 -8.80
N ARG A 47 5.05 16.16 -7.79
CA ARG A 47 5.98 15.05 -7.97
C ARG A 47 5.26 13.72 -8.09
N THR A 48 5.89 12.79 -8.78
CA THR A 48 5.44 11.41 -8.83
C THR A 48 6.20 10.61 -7.78
N VAL A 49 5.49 9.87 -6.96
CA VAL A 49 6.08 9.01 -5.94
C VAL A 49 5.75 7.56 -6.29
N VAL A 50 6.77 6.73 -6.37
CA VAL A 50 6.64 5.28 -6.54
C VAL A 50 7.09 4.64 -5.24
N VAL A 51 6.18 3.88 -4.63
CA VAL A 51 6.40 3.28 -3.31
C VAL A 51 6.21 1.78 -3.39
N VAL A 52 7.16 1.02 -2.85
CA VAL A 52 6.97 -0.41 -2.66
C VAL A 52 6.35 -0.62 -1.28
N LEU A 53 5.16 -1.19 -1.24
CA LEU A 53 4.43 -1.48 -0.01
C LEU A 53 4.02 -2.95 0.03
N HIS A 54 4.04 -3.52 1.23
CA HIS A 54 3.57 -4.88 1.48
C HIS A 54 2.19 -4.92 2.13
N ASP A 55 1.74 -3.83 2.72
CA ASP A 55 0.39 -3.72 3.25
C ASP A 55 -0.57 -3.37 2.11
N LEU A 56 -1.36 -4.35 1.69
CA LEU A 56 -2.26 -4.21 0.55
C LEU A 56 -3.37 -3.19 0.80
N ASN A 57 -3.86 -3.10 2.02
CA ASN A 57 -4.94 -2.17 2.36
C ASN A 57 -4.46 -0.73 2.34
N LEU A 58 -3.26 -0.47 2.84
CA LEU A 58 -2.66 0.85 2.74
C LEU A 58 -2.33 1.20 1.29
N ALA A 59 -1.84 0.24 0.51
CA ALA A 59 -1.60 0.47 -0.91
C ALA A 59 -2.89 0.86 -1.64
N CYS A 60 -3.99 0.17 -1.40
CA CYS A 60 -5.27 0.49 -2.02
C CYS A 60 -5.81 1.84 -1.58
N ARG A 61 -5.57 2.22 -0.33
CA ARG A 61 -6.06 3.49 0.21
C ARG A 61 -5.33 4.70 -0.34
N TYR A 62 -4.01 4.59 -0.51
CA TYR A 62 -3.15 5.74 -0.83
C TYR A 62 -2.73 5.82 -2.29
N ALA A 63 -2.66 4.70 -3.00
CA ALA A 63 -2.17 4.71 -4.38
C ALA A 63 -3.25 5.16 -5.38
N ASP A 64 -2.84 5.97 -6.33
CA ASP A 64 -3.67 6.30 -7.50
C ASP A 64 -3.57 5.18 -8.54
N HIS A 65 -2.42 4.54 -8.61
CA HIS A 65 -2.11 3.49 -9.58
C HIS A 65 -1.31 2.40 -8.90
N ILE A 66 -1.73 1.17 -9.05
CA ILE A 66 -1.05 0.01 -8.46
C ILE A 66 -0.43 -0.82 -9.57
N VAL A 67 0.80 -1.27 -9.31
CA VAL A 67 1.50 -2.24 -10.15
C VAL A 67 1.73 -3.48 -9.30
N ALA A 68 1.11 -4.59 -9.68
CA ALA A 68 1.28 -5.86 -8.99
C ALA A 68 2.28 -6.72 -9.75
N MET A 69 3.31 -7.16 -9.04
CA MET A 69 4.40 -7.92 -9.63
C MET A 69 4.57 -9.25 -8.91
N LYS A 70 4.99 -10.25 -9.67
CA LYS A 70 5.34 -11.57 -9.14
C LYS A 70 6.53 -12.11 -9.90
N GLU A 71 7.57 -12.52 -9.18
CA GLU A 71 8.79 -13.10 -9.76
C GLU A 71 9.40 -12.22 -10.85
N GLY A 72 9.43 -10.92 -10.60
CA GLY A 72 10.00 -9.94 -11.51
C GLY A 72 9.14 -9.61 -12.72
N LYS A 73 7.91 -10.12 -12.78
CA LYS A 73 7.01 -9.89 -13.91
C LYS A 73 5.78 -9.09 -13.49
N LEU A 74 5.33 -8.23 -14.38
CA LEU A 74 4.08 -7.49 -14.21
C LEU A 74 2.91 -8.47 -14.35
N VAL A 75 2.04 -8.51 -13.35
CA VAL A 75 0.83 -9.34 -13.37
C VAL A 75 -0.39 -8.48 -13.71
N ALA A 76 -0.50 -7.32 -13.09
CA ALA A 76 -1.62 -6.42 -13.30
C ALA A 76 -1.20 -5.00 -12.95
N GLU A 77 -1.83 -4.01 -13.57
CA GLU A 77 -1.64 -2.61 -13.23
C GLU A 77 -2.92 -1.82 -13.49
N GLY A 78 -3.12 -0.75 -12.76
CA GLY A 78 -4.29 0.09 -12.91
C GLY A 78 -4.70 0.72 -11.59
N ARG A 79 -5.92 1.21 -11.54
CA ARG A 79 -6.49 1.75 -10.31
C ARG A 79 -6.68 0.62 -9.29
N PRO A 80 -6.64 0.93 -7.99
CA PRO A 80 -6.83 -0.11 -6.96
C PRO A 80 -8.06 -0.99 -7.19
N ALA A 81 -9.20 -0.41 -7.57
CA ALA A 81 -10.44 -1.16 -7.80
C ALA A 81 -10.33 -2.15 -8.96
N ASP A 82 -9.50 -1.85 -9.95
CA ASP A 82 -9.34 -2.70 -11.13
C ASP A 82 -8.29 -3.79 -10.91
N VAL A 83 -7.32 -3.55 -10.04
CA VAL A 83 -6.19 -4.46 -9.81
C VAL A 83 -6.43 -5.41 -8.65
N MET A 84 -6.91 -4.90 -7.52
CA MET A 84 -7.01 -5.69 -6.27
C MET A 84 -8.30 -6.47 -6.22
N THR A 85 -8.35 -7.53 -7.00
CA THR A 85 -9.42 -8.53 -6.99
C THR A 85 -8.98 -9.74 -6.18
N GLU A 86 -9.94 -10.57 -5.78
CA GLU A 86 -9.65 -11.82 -5.06
C GLU A 86 -8.75 -12.73 -5.88
N SER A 87 -8.94 -12.75 -7.19
CA SER A 87 -8.13 -13.54 -8.11
C SER A 87 -6.67 -13.06 -8.16
N VAL A 88 -6.43 -11.77 -8.29
CA VAL A 88 -5.08 -11.20 -8.32
C VAL A 88 -4.37 -11.41 -6.98
N VAL A 89 -5.08 -11.21 -5.87
CA VAL A 89 -4.51 -11.42 -4.53
C VAL A 89 -4.09 -12.88 -4.35
N ALA A 90 -4.91 -13.82 -4.81
CA ALA A 90 -4.56 -15.24 -4.74
C ALA A 90 -3.35 -15.57 -5.61
N ASP A 91 -3.31 -15.05 -6.82
CA ASP A 91 -2.24 -15.33 -7.78
C ASP A 91 -0.91 -14.71 -7.37
N VAL A 92 -0.91 -13.44 -6.99
CA VAL A 92 0.33 -12.71 -6.70
C VAL A 92 0.85 -13.01 -5.31
N PHE A 93 -0.02 -13.07 -4.30
CA PHE A 93 0.37 -13.19 -2.90
C PHE A 93 0.08 -14.56 -2.30
N GLY A 94 -0.55 -15.46 -3.04
CA GLY A 94 -0.89 -16.78 -2.54
C GLY A 94 -1.88 -16.76 -1.38
N MET A 95 -2.70 -15.73 -1.29
CA MET A 95 -3.60 -15.53 -0.16
C MET A 95 -5.05 -15.64 -0.59
N THR A 96 -5.81 -16.49 0.10
CA THR A 96 -7.26 -16.52 -0.04
C THR A 96 -7.84 -15.33 0.73
N SER A 97 -8.69 -14.56 0.08
CA SER A 97 -9.24 -13.35 0.67
C SER A 97 -10.64 -13.05 0.16
N ARG A 98 -11.32 -12.18 0.88
CA ARG A 98 -12.51 -11.48 0.38
C ARG A 98 -12.15 -10.01 0.22
N VAL A 99 -12.55 -9.43 -0.89
CA VAL A 99 -12.34 -7.99 -1.14
C VAL A 99 -13.66 -7.28 -0.88
N VAL A 100 -13.62 -6.32 0.02
CA VAL A 100 -14.76 -5.48 0.39
C VAL A 100 -14.37 -4.02 0.17
N ILE A 101 -15.32 -3.10 0.39
CA ILE A 101 -15.05 -1.67 0.25
C ILE A 101 -14.58 -1.11 1.58
N ASP A 102 -13.44 -0.41 1.56
CA ASP A 102 -12.93 0.31 2.72
C ASP A 102 -13.91 1.47 3.04
N PRO A 103 -14.48 1.51 4.24
CA PRO A 103 -15.48 2.52 4.57
C PRO A 103 -14.90 3.94 4.68
N ILE A 104 -13.58 4.09 4.73
CA ILE A 104 -12.94 5.40 4.84
C ILE A 104 -12.60 5.97 3.46
N SER A 105 -12.04 5.13 2.58
CA SER A 105 -11.48 5.59 1.30
C SER A 105 -12.29 5.18 0.08
N ASP A 106 -13.29 4.33 0.23
CA ASP A 106 -14.06 3.73 -0.87
C ASP A 106 -13.18 2.93 -1.86
N THR A 107 -12.06 2.46 -1.39
CA THR A 107 -11.14 1.62 -2.16
C THR A 107 -11.23 0.17 -1.70
N PRO A 108 -10.68 -0.78 -2.46
CA PRO A 108 -10.70 -2.18 -2.04
C PRO A 108 -10.01 -2.40 -0.71
N MET A 109 -10.60 -3.23 0.13
CA MET A 109 -10.03 -3.68 1.39
C MET A 109 -9.95 -5.18 1.35
N ILE A 110 -8.74 -5.72 1.53
CA ILE A 110 -8.46 -7.14 1.45
C ILE A 110 -8.62 -7.73 2.85
N VAL A 111 -9.54 -8.70 2.97
CA VAL A 111 -9.79 -9.42 4.23
C VAL A 111 -9.28 -10.85 4.07
N PRO A 112 -8.15 -11.19 4.71
CA PRO A 112 -7.57 -12.52 4.58
C PRO A 112 -8.49 -13.59 5.18
N ILE A 113 -8.54 -14.76 4.53
CA ILE A 113 -9.27 -15.91 5.03
C ILE A 113 -8.27 -16.99 5.38
N GLY A 114 -8.14 -17.26 6.67
CA GLY A 114 -7.32 -18.34 7.18
C GLY A 114 -8.15 -19.58 7.45
N ARG A 115 -7.51 -20.60 8.02
CA ARG A 115 -8.22 -21.83 8.41
C ARG A 115 -9.18 -21.61 9.58
N HIS A 116 -8.87 -20.65 10.44
CA HIS A 116 -9.67 -20.32 11.62
C HIS A 116 -10.15 -18.88 11.49
N HIS A 117 -11.44 -18.70 11.40
CA HIS A 117 -12.05 -17.38 11.23
C HIS A 117 -13.26 -17.16 12.15
N THR A 118 -13.39 -18.00 13.17
CA THR A 118 -14.34 -17.80 14.25
C THR A 118 -13.60 -17.76 15.57
N GLY A 119 -14.27 -17.26 16.60
CA GLY A 119 -13.65 -16.99 17.88
C GLY A 119 -12.98 -18.20 18.54
N ALA A 120 -11.68 -18.10 18.72
CA ALA A 120 -10.91 -18.91 19.66
C ALA A 120 -10.33 -17.94 20.69
N THR A 121 -9.87 -18.48 21.83
CA THR A 121 -9.23 -17.62 22.82
C THR A 121 -7.79 -17.37 22.40
N VAL A 122 -7.55 -16.15 21.94
CA VAL A 122 -6.21 -15.67 21.58
C VAL A 122 -5.98 -14.36 22.31
N VAL A 123 -4.84 -14.27 22.97
CA VAL A 123 -4.42 -13.04 23.64
C VAL A 123 -3.27 -12.45 22.85
N ALA A 124 -3.46 -11.21 22.41
CA ALA A 124 -2.46 -10.51 21.63
C ALA A 124 -1.74 -9.43 22.45
#